data_e3e936248c3b68ac52fe5fb35fbe5a4e
#
_entry.id   e3e936248c3b68ac52fe5fb35fbe5a4e
#
_cell.length_a   1.000
_cell.length_b   1.000
_cell.length_c   1.000
_cell.angle_alpha   90.00
_cell.angle_beta   90.00
_cell.angle_gamma   90.00
#
_symmetry.space_group_name_H-M   'P 1'
#
loop_
_entity.id
_entity.type
_entity.pdbx_description
1 polymer ?
#
loop_
_entity_poly.entity_id
_entity_poly.type
_entity_poly.pdbx_seq_one_letter_code
_entity_poly.pdbx_strand_id
1 'polypeptide(L)'
;MNKPPAFATVDPVKGMNNNSPARCQNLVSGEWRNDESEYAKIPDPLTGEDFLLVPNTSDTAEFIKNLSNCPKSGLHNPIKNVERYVMLGDVCAKSAELMRNPEIELFFARMIQRVMPKSINQCIGEVRVTRVFLENFAGDGVRFLARGFSNPGDHNGQESNGYRWPFGSVVLIAPFNFPLEIPVLQFMGALFMGNRPLVKSDSKVSIVFEQFLRMAIHCGLPASDTDLIHCDGANMDQLIKKGKEHIRQIQFTGSSAVAEHLAKEVNGKIKIEDAGFDWKIIGPDFKPEWLDYVAWQCDEDAYNASGQKCSAQSILFVHSNWYDQLIPKITELANRRNLENLTVGPVLTWNNDRIKSHIDALLEIEGSKVLFGNEKLENHEIPEVYGSIKPTAIQVPIEALLSEHFVLITTELFGPFQVIIKYEDKDLSIVMTALEKIQMNLTAAVVSNDLQFQQKILGNTVNGTTYAGMRARTTGAPQNHWFGPSGDPRSAGIGTPEAIINTWSGHREIIHDVGPIKSDWEIPESQ
;
A
#
# COMPACT_ATOMS: atom_id res chain seq x y z
N MET A 1 9.45 -25.59 -10.59
CA MET A 1 8.66 -26.27 -9.53
C MET A 1 8.08 -27.57 -10.09
N ASN A 2 8.32 -28.71 -9.45
CA ASN A 2 7.72 -29.97 -9.88
C ASN A 2 6.30 -30.16 -9.32
N LYS A 3 5.98 -29.55 -8.20
CA LYS A 3 4.64 -29.50 -7.56
C LYS A 3 4.47 -28.19 -6.79
N PRO A 4 3.23 -27.64 -6.72
CA PRO A 4 2.96 -26.51 -5.84
C PRO A 4 3.21 -26.86 -4.36
N PRO A 5 3.46 -25.87 -3.48
CA PRO A 5 3.61 -26.10 -2.03
C PRO A 5 2.37 -26.78 -1.42
N ALA A 6 2.57 -27.51 -0.30
CA ALA A 6 1.50 -28.30 0.32
C ALA A 6 0.27 -27.47 0.76
N PHE A 7 0.44 -26.19 1.06
CA PHE A 7 -0.65 -25.28 1.41
C PHE A 7 -1.39 -24.73 0.19
N ALA A 8 -0.79 -24.78 -1.01
CA ALA A 8 -1.29 -24.12 -2.20
C ALA A 8 -2.42 -24.91 -2.88
N THR A 9 -3.37 -24.18 -3.45
CA THR A 9 -4.48 -24.73 -4.25
C THR A 9 -4.33 -24.50 -5.74
N VAL A 10 -3.28 -23.80 -6.16
CA VAL A 10 -3.04 -23.39 -7.55
C VAL A 10 -1.56 -23.57 -7.92
N ASP A 11 -1.32 -23.87 -9.19
CA ASP A 11 0.01 -23.85 -9.79
C ASP A 11 0.10 -22.62 -10.74
N PRO A 12 0.87 -21.59 -10.43
CA PRO A 12 0.93 -20.39 -11.26
C PRO A 12 1.63 -20.61 -12.61
N VAL A 13 2.28 -21.76 -12.80
CA VAL A 13 2.99 -22.11 -14.05
C VAL A 13 2.15 -22.99 -14.95
N LYS A 14 1.50 -24.02 -14.38
CA LYS A 14 0.73 -25.04 -15.14
C LYS A 14 -0.78 -24.80 -15.09
N GLY A 15 -1.27 -24.10 -14.06
CA GLY A 15 -2.64 -23.63 -13.92
C GLY A 15 -2.77 -22.16 -14.32
N MET A 16 -3.85 -21.51 -13.93
CA MET A 16 -4.14 -20.11 -14.24
C MET A 16 -4.15 -19.83 -15.76
N ASN A 17 -4.91 -20.58 -16.51
CA ASN A 17 -5.12 -20.41 -17.94
C ASN A 17 -6.55 -20.80 -18.31
N ASN A 18 -6.97 -20.55 -19.53
CA ASN A 18 -8.33 -20.79 -20.00
C ASN A 18 -8.80 -22.26 -19.85
N ASN A 19 -7.89 -23.23 -19.98
CA ASN A 19 -8.21 -24.66 -19.81
C ASN A 19 -8.28 -25.10 -18.34
N SER A 20 -7.61 -24.35 -17.45
CA SER A 20 -7.55 -24.61 -16.02
C SER A 20 -7.45 -23.29 -15.24
N PRO A 21 -8.54 -22.50 -15.22
CA PRO A 21 -8.55 -21.25 -14.47
C PRO A 21 -8.44 -21.52 -12.97
N ALA A 22 -7.63 -20.73 -12.28
CA ALA A 22 -7.58 -20.79 -10.82
C ALA A 22 -8.91 -20.32 -10.23
N ARG A 23 -9.29 -20.91 -9.09
CA ARG A 23 -10.55 -20.58 -8.41
C ARG A 23 -10.25 -20.07 -7.00
N CYS A 24 -10.64 -18.83 -6.71
CA CYS A 24 -10.61 -18.30 -5.36
C CYS A 24 -11.74 -18.86 -4.50
N GLN A 25 -11.53 -18.83 -3.18
CA GLN A 25 -12.49 -19.27 -2.17
C GLN A 25 -12.61 -18.22 -1.06
N ASN A 26 -13.81 -18.02 -0.55
CA ASN A 26 -14.01 -17.27 0.68
C ASN A 26 -13.52 -18.09 1.88
N LEU A 27 -12.99 -17.39 2.91
CA LEU A 27 -12.78 -17.97 4.23
C LEU A 27 -13.80 -17.38 5.18
N VAL A 28 -14.66 -18.22 5.76
CA VAL A 28 -15.74 -17.78 6.65
C VAL A 28 -15.74 -18.65 7.89
N SER A 29 -15.63 -18.03 9.07
CA SER A 29 -15.65 -18.75 10.34
C SER A 29 -14.62 -19.89 10.46
N GLY A 30 -13.48 -19.76 9.76
CA GLY A 30 -12.40 -20.77 9.72
C GLY A 30 -12.54 -21.83 8.63
N GLU A 31 -13.55 -21.77 7.79
CA GLU A 31 -13.79 -22.74 6.71
C GLU A 31 -13.67 -22.10 5.33
N TRP A 32 -12.96 -22.77 4.40
CA TRP A 32 -12.89 -22.39 3.01
C TRP A 32 -14.18 -22.82 2.28
N ARG A 33 -14.83 -21.87 1.57
CA ARG A 33 -16.13 -22.07 0.92
C ARG A 33 -16.00 -22.09 -0.59
N ASN A 34 -16.74 -23.03 -1.22
CA ASN A 34 -16.87 -23.20 -2.67
C ASN A 34 -18.32 -23.03 -3.18
N ASP A 35 -19.21 -22.57 -2.32
CA ASP A 35 -20.65 -22.60 -2.48
C ASP A 35 -21.25 -21.30 -3.07
N GLU A 36 -20.40 -20.43 -3.61
CA GLU A 36 -20.87 -19.21 -4.26
C GLU A 36 -21.60 -19.51 -5.58
N SER A 37 -22.72 -18.84 -5.78
CA SER A 37 -23.56 -19.01 -6.97
C SER A 37 -23.01 -18.24 -8.19
N GLU A 38 -22.18 -17.23 -7.96
CA GLU A 38 -21.65 -16.34 -8.99
C GLU A 38 -20.14 -16.19 -8.88
N TYR A 39 -19.46 -16.37 -10.01
CA TYR A 39 -18.02 -16.15 -10.16
C TYR A 39 -17.75 -15.10 -11.23
N ALA A 40 -17.03 -14.06 -10.87
CA ALA A 40 -16.43 -13.15 -11.84
C ALA A 40 -15.26 -13.85 -12.55
N LYS A 41 -15.24 -13.75 -13.86
CA LYS A 41 -14.14 -14.20 -14.72
C LYS A 41 -13.16 -13.05 -14.87
N ILE A 42 -11.94 -13.26 -14.45
CA ILE A 42 -10.87 -12.27 -14.57
C ILE A 42 -10.01 -12.64 -15.79
N PRO A 43 -9.85 -11.71 -16.74
CA PRO A 43 -9.01 -11.94 -17.90
C PRO A 43 -7.53 -11.84 -17.52
N ASP A 44 -6.72 -12.70 -18.13
CA ASP A 44 -5.27 -12.61 -18.07
C ASP A 44 -4.83 -11.24 -18.62
N PRO A 45 -4.05 -10.45 -17.84
CA PRO A 45 -3.65 -9.12 -18.26
C PRO A 45 -2.81 -9.05 -19.53
N LEU A 46 -2.20 -10.18 -19.94
CA LEU A 46 -1.33 -10.24 -21.13
C LEU A 46 -2.04 -10.81 -22.37
N THR A 47 -3.01 -11.73 -22.18
CA THR A 47 -3.64 -12.46 -23.30
C THR A 47 -5.15 -12.27 -23.41
N GLY A 48 -5.80 -11.74 -22.37
CA GLY A 48 -7.26 -11.61 -22.33
C GLY A 48 -8.03 -12.89 -22.08
N GLU A 49 -7.38 -14.04 -21.97
CA GLU A 49 -8.05 -15.31 -21.67
C GLU A 49 -8.52 -15.37 -20.21
N ASP A 50 -9.65 -16.05 -19.97
CA ASP A 50 -10.13 -16.30 -18.60
C ASP A 50 -9.11 -17.19 -17.85
N PHE A 51 -8.46 -16.64 -16.82
CA PHE A 51 -7.43 -17.38 -16.07
C PHE A 51 -7.70 -17.49 -14.58
N LEU A 52 -8.64 -16.69 -14.06
CA LEU A 52 -8.98 -16.64 -12.64
C LEU A 52 -10.49 -16.48 -12.46
N LEU A 53 -11.07 -17.31 -11.61
CA LEU A 53 -12.47 -17.27 -11.20
C LEU A 53 -12.54 -16.79 -9.75
N VAL A 54 -13.20 -15.67 -9.52
CA VAL A 54 -13.30 -15.02 -8.21
C VAL A 54 -14.77 -14.98 -7.79
N PRO A 55 -15.15 -15.46 -6.59
CA PRO A 55 -16.51 -15.31 -6.10
C PRO A 55 -16.97 -13.86 -6.12
N ASN A 56 -18.20 -13.61 -6.55
CA ASN A 56 -18.85 -12.31 -6.40
C ASN A 56 -19.93 -12.42 -5.32
N THR A 57 -19.49 -12.49 -4.07
CA THR A 57 -20.32 -12.76 -2.91
C THR A 57 -21.30 -11.62 -2.65
N SER A 58 -22.60 -11.91 -2.80
CA SER A 58 -23.69 -10.97 -2.50
C SER A 58 -24.37 -11.23 -1.16
N ASP A 59 -24.38 -12.50 -0.68
CA ASP A 59 -24.83 -12.81 0.67
C ASP A 59 -23.72 -12.60 1.70
N THR A 60 -23.82 -11.52 2.43
CA THR A 60 -22.82 -11.09 3.41
C THR A 60 -23.25 -11.33 4.86
N ALA A 61 -24.37 -12.03 5.11
CA ALA A 61 -24.96 -12.16 6.44
C ALA A 61 -24.02 -12.81 7.46
N GLU A 62 -23.31 -13.88 7.06
CA GLU A 62 -22.38 -14.57 7.96
C GLU A 62 -21.15 -13.73 8.29
N PHE A 63 -20.62 -12.98 7.33
CA PHE A 63 -19.52 -12.03 7.56
C PHE A 63 -19.93 -10.93 8.57
N ILE A 64 -21.13 -10.36 8.42
CA ILE A 64 -21.65 -9.35 9.34
C ILE A 64 -21.85 -9.94 10.74
N LYS A 65 -22.35 -11.17 10.82
CA LYS A 65 -22.46 -11.90 12.11
C LYS A 65 -21.10 -12.07 12.77
N ASN A 66 -20.06 -12.43 12.01
CA ASN A 66 -18.70 -12.58 12.53
C ASN A 66 -18.12 -11.25 13.01
N LEU A 67 -18.37 -10.14 12.29
CA LEU A 67 -18.01 -8.79 12.75
C LEU A 67 -18.71 -8.44 14.07
N SER A 68 -20.00 -8.79 14.22
CA SER A 68 -20.78 -8.52 15.43
C SER A 68 -20.33 -9.34 16.64
N ASN A 69 -19.88 -10.57 16.41
CA ASN A 69 -19.46 -11.50 17.46
C ASN A 69 -18.06 -11.18 18.03
N CYS A 70 -17.25 -10.41 17.31
CA CYS A 70 -15.92 -10.05 17.79
C CYS A 70 -16.03 -9.09 19.00
N PRO A 71 -15.45 -9.43 20.16
CA PRO A 71 -15.52 -8.57 21.32
C PRO A 71 -14.77 -7.25 21.10
N LYS A 72 -15.26 -6.17 21.72
CA LYS A 72 -14.60 -4.85 21.66
C LYS A 72 -13.17 -4.85 22.21
N SER A 73 -12.84 -5.83 23.06
CA SER A 73 -11.49 -6.05 23.60
C SER A 73 -10.58 -6.84 22.67
N GLY A 74 -11.02 -7.14 21.46
CA GLY A 74 -10.29 -7.90 20.46
C GLY A 74 -10.13 -9.39 20.79
N LEU A 75 -9.35 -10.10 19.99
CA LEU A 75 -8.98 -11.49 20.19
C LEU A 75 -8.01 -11.64 21.38
N HIS A 76 -7.13 -10.67 21.54
CA HIS A 76 -6.19 -10.52 22.65
C HIS A 76 -5.88 -9.04 22.89
N ASN A 77 -5.26 -8.73 24.01
CA ASN A 77 -4.76 -7.41 24.38
C ASN A 77 -3.69 -7.57 25.47
N PRO A 78 -3.03 -6.53 25.97
CA PRO A 78 -1.96 -6.65 26.95
C PRO A 78 -2.33 -7.37 28.28
N ILE A 79 -3.61 -7.61 28.52
CA ILE A 79 -4.10 -8.27 29.76
C ILE A 79 -4.80 -9.60 29.44
N LYS A 80 -5.40 -9.74 28.25
CA LYS A 80 -6.23 -10.89 27.86
C LYS A 80 -5.55 -11.72 26.79
N ASN A 81 -5.46 -13.04 26.97
CA ASN A 81 -4.92 -14.00 26.00
C ASN A 81 -3.52 -13.61 25.51
N VAL A 82 -2.64 -13.26 26.45
CA VAL A 82 -1.30 -12.70 26.15
C VAL A 82 -0.38 -13.68 25.43
N GLU A 83 -0.62 -14.99 25.55
CA GLU A 83 0.07 -16.05 24.82
C GLU A 83 -0.06 -15.92 23.29
N ARG A 84 -1.08 -15.21 22.80
CA ARG A 84 -1.31 -15.00 21.37
C ARG A 84 -0.26 -14.11 20.73
N TYR A 85 0.38 -13.21 21.47
CA TYR A 85 1.52 -12.44 20.96
C TYR A 85 2.67 -13.38 20.55
N VAL A 86 2.99 -14.37 21.40
CA VAL A 86 4.03 -15.36 21.11
C VAL A 86 3.60 -16.27 19.95
N MET A 87 2.35 -16.73 19.96
CA MET A 87 1.80 -17.54 18.87
C MET A 87 1.92 -16.84 17.51
N LEU A 88 1.60 -15.54 17.42
CA LEU A 88 1.75 -14.76 16.19
C LEU A 88 3.22 -14.56 15.79
N GLY A 89 4.13 -14.41 16.77
CA GLY A 89 5.56 -14.41 16.52
C GLY A 89 6.06 -15.73 15.93
N ASP A 90 5.54 -16.86 16.40
CA ASP A 90 5.84 -18.19 15.84
C ASP A 90 5.28 -18.37 14.42
N VAL A 91 4.08 -17.86 14.16
CA VAL A 91 3.50 -17.84 12.80
C VAL A 91 4.38 -17.04 11.84
N CYS A 92 4.85 -15.87 12.28
CA CYS A 92 5.78 -15.05 11.50
C CYS A 92 7.09 -15.78 11.21
N ALA A 93 7.69 -16.40 12.23
CA ALA A 93 8.95 -17.14 12.08
C ALA A 93 8.83 -18.30 11.08
N LYS A 94 7.77 -19.12 11.20
CA LYS A 94 7.51 -20.25 10.31
C LYS A 94 7.18 -19.80 8.89
N SER A 95 6.37 -18.75 8.73
CA SER A 95 6.03 -18.20 7.41
C SER A 95 7.28 -17.62 6.73
N ALA A 96 8.10 -16.88 7.45
CA ALA A 96 9.35 -16.33 6.91
C ALA A 96 10.34 -17.45 6.53
N GLU A 97 10.44 -18.51 7.32
CA GLU A 97 11.28 -19.68 7.00
C GLU A 97 10.80 -20.39 5.72
N LEU A 98 9.50 -20.60 5.55
CA LEU A 98 8.96 -21.12 4.30
C LEU A 98 9.29 -20.22 3.12
N MET A 99 9.13 -18.90 3.26
CA MET A 99 9.42 -17.93 2.20
C MET A 99 10.91 -17.79 1.87
N ARG A 100 11.84 -18.30 2.71
CA ARG A 100 13.27 -18.42 2.39
C ARG A 100 13.55 -19.56 1.41
N ASN A 101 12.66 -20.55 1.35
CA ASN A 101 12.81 -21.62 0.37
C ASN A 101 12.66 -21.04 -1.04
N PRO A 102 13.67 -21.23 -1.94
CA PRO A 102 13.62 -20.67 -3.30
C PRO A 102 12.43 -21.12 -4.13
N GLU A 103 11.90 -22.32 -3.90
CA GLU A 103 10.69 -22.80 -4.60
C GLU A 103 9.43 -22.05 -4.15
N ILE A 104 9.32 -21.71 -2.87
CA ILE A 104 8.19 -20.93 -2.32
C ILE A 104 8.34 -19.46 -2.69
N GLU A 105 9.54 -18.89 -2.63
CA GLU A 105 9.82 -17.53 -3.13
C GLU A 105 9.38 -17.42 -4.61
N LEU A 106 9.78 -18.38 -5.44
CA LEU A 106 9.43 -18.39 -6.85
C LEU A 106 7.93 -18.66 -7.09
N PHE A 107 7.28 -19.48 -6.26
CA PHE A 107 5.83 -19.71 -6.33
C PHE A 107 5.05 -18.39 -6.18
N PHE A 108 5.32 -17.63 -5.12
CA PHE A 108 4.66 -16.33 -4.93
C PHE A 108 5.08 -15.32 -6.00
N ALA A 109 6.34 -15.25 -6.38
CA ALA A 109 6.82 -14.34 -7.42
C ALA A 109 6.14 -14.60 -8.77
N ARG A 110 5.97 -15.87 -9.17
CA ARG A 110 5.25 -16.24 -10.40
C ARG A 110 3.75 -15.94 -10.30
N MET A 111 3.15 -16.15 -9.15
CA MET A 111 1.74 -15.82 -8.93
C MET A 111 1.50 -14.31 -9.03
N ILE A 112 2.34 -13.50 -8.40
CA ILE A 112 2.33 -12.03 -8.52
C ILE A 112 2.45 -11.65 -10.00
N GLN A 113 3.43 -12.22 -10.70
CA GLN A 113 3.67 -11.91 -12.12
C GLN A 113 2.47 -12.25 -13.02
N ARG A 114 1.71 -13.30 -12.69
CA ARG A 114 0.51 -13.71 -13.45
C ARG A 114 -0.64 -12.70 -13.30
N VAL A 115 -0.86 -12.18 -12.11
CA VAL A 115 -2.01 -11.29 -11.83
C VAL A 115 -1.68 -9.81 -11.99
N MET A 116 -0.42 -9.43 -11.77
CA MET A 116 0.13 -8.08 -11.90
C MET A 116 1.45 -8.16 -12.67
N PRO A 117 1.40 -8.16 -14.01
CA PRO A 117 2.59 -8.36 -14.83
C PRO A 117 3.66 -7.28 -14.60
N LYS A 118 4.77 -7.69 -14.03
CA LYS A 118 5.99 -6.92 -13.80
C LYS A 118 7.19 -7.86 -13.83
N SER A 119 8.41 -7.32 -13.93
CA SER A 119 9.60 -8.15 -14.07
C SER A 119 9.72 -9.15 -12.91
N ILE A 120 10.28 -10.32 -13.19
CA ILE A 120 10.44 -11.36 -12.15
C ILE A 120 11.25 -10.86 -10.96
N ASN A 121 12.23 -9.98 -11.20
CA ASN A 121 13.05 -9.40 -10.13
C ASN A 121 12.21 -8.51 -9.21
N GLN A 122 11.25 -7.76 -9.73
CA GLN A 122 10.33 -6.97 -8.93
C GLN A 122 9.37 -7.86 -8.13
N CYS A 123 8.87 -8.94 -8.73
CA CYS A 123 8.03 -9.91 -8.03
C CYS A 123 8.78 -10.60 -6.89
N ILE A 124 10.04 -11.01 -7.12
CA ILE A 124 10.91 -11.54 -6.07
C ILE A 124 11.19 -10.50 -4.99
N GLY A 125 11.39 -9.24 -5.38
CA GLY A 125 11.55 -8.12 -4.45
C GLY A 125 10.37 -7.97 -3.50
N GLU A 126 9.14 -8.03 -4.02
CA GLU A 126 7.91 -7.97 -3.21
C GLU A 126 7.82 -9.14 -2.22
N VAL A 127 8.12 -10.37 -2.65
CA VAL A 127 8.15 -11.55 -1.76
C VAL A 127 9.19 -11.36 -0.64
N ARG A 128 10.37 -10.85 -0.97
CA ARG A 128 11.45 -10.62 0.00
C ARG A 128 11.12 -9.53 1.01
N VAL A 129 10.51 -8.43 0.58
CA VAL A 129 10.04 -7.36 1.48
C VAL A 129 9.03 -7.92 2.47
N THR A 130 8.05 -8.69 1.99
CA THR A 130 7.06 -9.35 2.83
C THR A 130 7.70 -10.31 3.83
N ARG A 131 8.65 -11.12 3.38
CA ARG A 131 9.40 -12.03 4.26
C ARG A 131 10.15 -11.27 5.36
N VAL A 132 10.91 -10.22 5.00
CA VAL A 132 11.69 -9.44 5.98
C VAL A 132 10.76 -8.73 6.98
N PHE A 133 9.60 -8.28 6.55
CA PHE A 133 8.59 -7.79 7.49
C PHE A 133 8.19 -8.87 8.52
N LEU A 134 7.89 -10.08 8.09
CA LEU A 134 7.58 -11.20 9.00
C LEU A 134 8.75 -11.52 9.93
N GLU A 135 10.00 -11.49 9.43
CA GLU A 135 11.21 -11.68 10.23
C GLU A 135 11.35 -10.63 11.34
N ASN A 136 10.99 -9.37 11.06
CA ASN A 136 11.03 -8.29 12.06
C ASN A 136 10.05 -8.49 13.23
N PHE A 137 8.99 -9.26 13.01
CA PHE A 137 7.97 -9.56 14.01
C PHE A 137 7.99 -11.02 14.50
N ALA A 138 9.01 -11.80 14.12
CA ALA A 138 9.20 -13.16 14.61
C ALA A 138 9.55 -13.17 16.10
N GLY A 139 9.22 -14.25 16.77
CA GLY A 139 9.50 -14.42 18.20
C GLY A 139 8.87 -13.32 19.06
N ASP A 140 9.67 -12.65 19.88
CA ASP A 140 9.21 -11.60 20.80
C ASP A 140 8.80 -10.27 20.13
N GLY A 141 9.07 -10.09 18.83
CA GLY A 141 8.78 -8.85 18.13
C GLY A 141 7.33 -8.40 18.25
N VAL A 142 6.38 -9.33 18.12
CA VAL A 142 4.95 -9.03 18.29
C VAL A 142 4.62 -8.62 19.73
N ARG A 143 5.21 -9.26 20.72
CA ARG A 143 4.99 -8.96 22.14
C ARG A 143 5.41 -7.53 22.48
N PHE A 144 6.43 -7.00 21.82
CA PHE A 144 6.87 -5.63 22.05
C PHE A 144 5.88 -4.57 21.56
N LEU A 145 4.94 -4.91 20.69
CA LEU A 145 3.83 -4.01 20.28
C LEU A 145 2.84 -3.76 21.43
N ALA A 146 2.77 -4.64 22.42
CA ALA A 146 1.90 -4.49 23.59
C ALA A 146 2.48 -3.54 24.67
N ARG A 147 3.70 -3.00 24.48
CA ARG A 147 4.32 -2.11 25.47
C ARG A 147 3.48 -0.88 25.70
N GLY A 148 3.33 -0.57 27.00
CA GLY A 148 2.73 0.64 27.50
C GLY A 148 3.73 1.45 28.35
N PHE A 149 3.20 2.35 29.13
CA PHE A 149 3.94 3.11 30.14
C PHE A 149 3.20 3.06 31.48
N SER A 150 3.96 3.32 32.54
CA SER A 150 3.43 3.39 33.90
C SER A 150 3.92 4.69 34.55
N ASN A 151 3.03 5.36 35.25
CA ASN A 151 3.32 6.56 36.04
C ASN A 151 2.79 6.40 37.47
N PRO A 152 3.50 6.96 38.49
CA PRO A 152 2.91 7.10 39.83
C PRO A 152 1.65 7.96 39.75
N GLY A 153 0.66 7.61 40.56
CA GLY A 153 -0.53 8.46 40.76
C GLY A 153 -0.28 9.60 41.74
N ASP A 154 -1.33 10.38 42.02
CA ASP A 154 -1.26 11.57 42.87
C ASP A 154 -1.15 11.25 44.35
N HIS A 155 -1.42 10.00 44.76
CA HIS A 155 -1.37 9.58 46.17
C HIS A 155 -0.90 8.13 46.34
N ASN A 156 -0.57 7.78 47.55
CA ASN A 156 -0.04 6.45 47.89
C ASN A 156 -1.04 5.33 47.52
N GLY A 157 -0.54 4.36 46.75
CA GLY A 157 -1.33 3.22 46.26
C GLY A 157 -2.04 3.48 44.93
N GLN A 158 -1.80 4.61 44.29
CA GLN A 158 -2.30 4.91 42.93
C GLN A 158 -1.20 4.77 41.89
N GLU A 159 -1.53 4.14 40.77
CA GLU A 159 -0.65 3.95 39.61
C GLU A 159 -1.48 4.04 38.32
N SER A 160 -0.99 4.77 37.35
CA SER A 160 -1.57 4.93 36.03
C SER A 160 -0.79 4.10 35.00
N ASN A 161 -1.50 3.26 34.26
CA ASN A 161 -0.92 2.40 33.23
C ASN A 161 -1.57 2.69 31.87
N GLY A 162 -0.79 3.18 30.92
CA GLY A 162 -1.19 3.42 29.53
C GLY A 162 -0.90 2.22 28.65
N TYR A 163 -1.90 1.75 27.93
CA TYR A 163 -1.81 0.58 27.03
C TYR A 163 -2.22 0.92 25.60
N ARG A 164 -1.72 0.13 24.65
CA ARG A 164 -2.27 0.08 23.30
C ARG A 164 -3.34 -1.02 23.22
N TRP A 165 -4.54 -0.66 22.78
CA TRP A 165 -5.72 -1.52 22.88
C TRP A 165 -6.35 -1.74 21.49
N PRO A 166 -6.74 -2.99 21.12
CA PRO A 166 -7.38 -3.29 19.84
C PRO A 166 -8.72 -2.55 19.69
N PHE A 167 -9.11 -2.34 18.46
CA PHE A 167 -10.47 -1.87 18.13
C PHE A 167 -11.48 -3.02 18.17
N GLY A 168 -11.07 -4.26 17.90
CA GLY A 168 -11.91 -5.46 17.81
C GLY A 168 -12.12 -5.87 16.36
N SER A 169 -13.37 -5.81 15.86
CA SER A 169 -13.65 -6.11 14.45
C SER A 169 -13.24 -4.99 13.52
N VAL A 170 -12.41 -5.31 12.55
CA VAL A 170 -11.88 -4.35 11.58
C VAL A 170 -12.03 -4.89 10.15
N VAL A 171 -12.06 -3.99 9.18
CA VAL A 171 -12.09 -4.33 7.76
C VAL A 171 -10.83 -3.84 7.09
N LEU A 172 -10.26 -4.67 6.22
CA LEU A 172 -9.10 -4.35 5.42
C LEU A 172 -9.45 -4.47 3.94
N ILE A 173 -9.27 -3.37 3.19
CA ILE A 173 -9.49 -3.32 1.75
C ILE A 173 -8.16 -3.00 1.08
N ALA A 174 -7.59 -3.98 0.39
CA ALA A 174 -6.26 -3.92 -0.19
C ALA A 174 -6.28 -3.68 -1.71
N PRO A 175 -5.25 -2.98 -2.24
CA PRO A 175 -5.13 -2.64 -3.66
C PRO A 175 -4.61 -3.82 -4.49
N PHE A 176 -4.48 -3.58 -5.82
CA PHE A 176 -4.04 -4.59 -6.78
C PHE A 176 -2.52 -4.58 -7.05
N ASN A 177 -1.85 -3.45 -6.87
CA ASN A 177 -0.51 -3.20 -7.41
C ASN A 177 0.63 -3.95 -6.70
N PHE A 178 0.48 -4.21 -5.40
CA PHE A 178 1.36 -5.07 -4.61
C PHE A 178 0.50 -6.12 -3.89
N PRO A 179 0.11 -7.19 -4.61
CA PRO A 179 -0.93 -8.13 -4.17
C PRO A 179 -0.53 -9.02 -3.00
N LEU A 180 0.76 -9.10 -2.67
CA LEU A 180 1.28 -9.82 -1.51
C LEU A 180 1.65 -8.85 -0.39
N GLU A 181 2.54 -7.90 -0.67
CA GLU A 181 3.17 -7.04 0.34
C GLU A 181 2.13 -6.23 1.13
N ILE A 182 1.35 -5.40 0.46
CA ILE A 182 0.44 -4.49 1.14
C ILE A 182 -0.62 -5.22 1.98
N PRO A 183 -1.38 -6.20 1.43
CA PRO A 183 -2.36 -6.90 2.24
C PRO A 183 -1.75 -7.68 3.40
N VAL A 184 -0.55 -8.26 3.24
CA VAL A 184 0.11 -9.01 4.32
C VAL A 184 0.56 -8.11 5.45
N LEU A 185 1.20 -6.96 5.14
CA LEU A 185 1.68 -6.04 6.17
C LEU A 185 0.52 -5.47 6.98
N GLN A 186 -0.57 -5.13 6.32
CA GLN A 186 -1.78 -4.61 6.96
C GLN A 186 -2.52 -5.68 7.77
N PHE A 187 -2.71 -6.86 7.21
CA PHE A 187 -3.37 -8.00 7.84
C PHE A 187 -2.67 -8.46 9.11
N MET A 188 -1.36 -8.68 9.01
CA MET A 188 -0.57 -9.10 10.16
C MET A 188 -0.53 -8.00 11.24
N GLY A 189 -0.41 -6.73 10.83
CA GLY A 189 -0.49 -5.60 11.76
C GLY A 189 -1.80 -5.54 12.54
N ALA A 190 -2.93 -5.79 11.89
CA ALA A 190 -4.23 -5.89 12.55
C ALA A 190 -4.27 -7.02 13.58
N LEU A 191 -3.79 -8.21 13.21
CA LEU A 191 -3.72 -9.37 14.11
C LEU A 191 -2.77 -9.15 15.28
N PHE A 192 -1.58 -8.56 15.05
CA PHE A 192 -0.61 -8.28 16.10
C PHE A 192 -1.19 -7.43 17.23
N MET A 193 -2.03 -6.45 16.87
CA MET A 193 -2.70 -5.60 17.85
C MET A 193 -3.96 -6.21 18.46
N GLY A 194 -4.31 -7.46 18.10
CA GLY A 194 -5.45 -8.19 18.66
C GLY A 194 -6.78 -7.95 17.97
N ASN A 195 -6.80 -7.32 16.81
CA ASN A 195 -8.02 -7.18 16.01
C ASN A 195 -8.37 -8.47 15.29
N ARG A 196 -9.67 -8.59 14.89
CA ARG A 196 -10.15 -9.63 13.97
C ARG A 196 -10.48 -8.99 12.63
N PRO A 197 -9.63 -9.15 11.62
CA PRO A 197 -9.84 -8.55 10.30
C PRO A 197 -10.82 -9.36 9.45
N LEU A 198 -11.70 -8.64 8.73
CA LEU A 198 -12.34 -9.08 7.51
C LEU A 198 -11.55 -8.50 6.35
N VAL A 199 -10.99 -9.34 5.49
CA VAL A 199 -10.11 -8.91 4.40
C VAL A 199 -10.83 -8.99 3.06
N LYS A 200 -10.68 -7.94 2.24
CA LYS A 200 -11.07 -7.89 0.83
C LYS A 200 -9.90 -7.35 0.01
N SER A 201 -9.28 -8.20 -0.80
CA SER A 201 -8.30 -7.78 -1.81
C SER A 201 -8.98 -7.42 -3.13
N ASP A 202 -8.30 -6.66 -4.00
CA ASP A 202 -8.79 -6.41 -5.36
C ASP A 202 -9.00 -7.73 -6.11
N SER A 203 -10.15 -7.89 -6.75
CA SER A 203 -10.55 -9.15 -7.39
C SER A 203 -9.58 -9.62 -8.48
N LYS A 204 -8.91 -8.68 -9.17
CA LYS A 204 -7.91 -9.00 -10.20
C LYS A 204 -6.72 -9.81 -9.66
N VAL A 205 -6.42 -9.67 -8.37
CA VAL A 205 -5.17 -10.19 -7.78
C VAL A 205 -5.36 -10.99 -6.48
N SER A 206 -6.59 -11.14 -6.03
CA SER A 206 -6.93 -11.66 -4.70
C SER A 206 -6.41 -13.07 -4.40
N ILE A 207 -6.15 -13.88 -5.43
CA ILE A 207 -5.56 -15.23 -5.30
C ILE A 207 -4.21 -15.20 -4.57
N VAL A 208 -3.42 -14.12 -4.71
CA VAL A 208 -2.09 -14.03 -4.09
C VAL A 208 -2.20 -13.98 -2.57
N PHE A 209 -3.06 -13.09 -2.06
CA PHE A 209 -3.31 -13.01 -0.61
C PHE A 209 -4.01 -14.26 -0.08
N GLU A 210 -4.93 -14.87 -0.83
CA GLU A 210 -5.55 -16.14 -0.45
C GLU A 210 -4.49 -17.22 -0.22
N GLN A 211 -3.53 -17.38 -1.13
CA GLN A 211 -2.47 -18.39 -0.97
C GLN A 211 -1.52 -18.06 0.19
N PHE A 212 -1.26 -16.77 0.46
CA PHE A 212 -0.55 -16.36 1.68
C PHE A 212 -1.32 -16.74 2.95
N LEU A 213 -2.63 -16.48 2.98
CA LEU A 213 -3.46 -16.82 4.13
C LEU A 213 -3.48 -18.33 4.39
N ARG A 214 -3.53 -19.15 3.33
CA ARG A 214 -3.38 -20.60 3.44
C ARG A 214 -2.03 -21.02 4.03
N MET A 215 -0.94 -20.35 3.59
CA MET A 215 0.39 -20.56 4.17
C MET A 215 0.45 -20.17 5.65
N ALA A 216 -0.11 -19.02 6.02
CA ALA A 216 -0.14 -18.57 7.41
C ALA A 216 -0.93 -19.54 8.32
N ILE A 217 -2.08 -20.05 7.83
CA ILE A 217 -2.86 -21.08 8.53
C ILE A 217 -2.05 -22.38 8.65
N HIS A 218 -1.37 -22.80 7.59
CA HIS A 218 -0.45 -23.96 7.64
C HIS A 218 0.69 -23.75 8.67
N CYS A 219 1.12 -22.51 8.89
CA CYS A 219 2.12 -22.13 9.89
C CYS A 219 1.57 -21.99 11.32
N GLY A 220 0.26 -22.18 11.53
CA GLY A 220 -0.38 -22.19 12.83
C GLY A 220 -1.25 -20.98 13.17
N LEU A 221 -1.53 -20.10 12.20
CA LEU A 221 -2.55 -19.05 12.37
C LEU A 221 -3.93 -19.74 12.51
N PRO A 222 -4.72 -19.47 13.59
CA PRO A 222 -6.08 -19.98 13.67
C PRO A 222 -6.95 -19.41 12.54
N ALA A 223 -7.53 -20.27 11.73
CA ALA A 223 -8.34 -19.86 10.59
C ALA A 223 -9.58 -19.02 10.99
N SER A 224 -10.06 -19.19 12.22
CA SER A 224 -11.19 -18.41 12.78
C SER A 224 -10.84 -16.98 13.19
N ASP A 225 -9.56 -16.62 13.18
CA ASP A 225 -9.11 -15.27 13.58
C ASP A 225 -9.38 -14.20 12.50
N THR A 226 -9.80 -14.63 11.33
CA THR A 226 -10.07 -13.75 10.18
C THR A 226 -11.18 -14.31 9.30
N ASP A 227 -11.76 -13.43 8.48
CA ASP A 227 -12.52 -13.83 7.31
C ASP A 227 -11.87 -13.22 6.05
N LEU A 228 -11.97 -13.92 4.92
CA LEU A 228 -11.61 -13.42 3.59
C LEU A 228 -12.86 -13.43 2.71
N ILE A 229 -13.24 -12.28 2.18
CA ILE A 229 -14.36 -12.14 1.24
C ILE A 229 -13.85 -11.74 -0.14
N HIS A 230 -14.39 -12.43 -1.14
CA HIS A 230 -14.26 -12.03 -2.53
C HIS A 230 -15.60 -11.47 -3.01
N CYS A 231 -15.60 -10.24 -3.45
CA CYS A 231 -16.77 -9.56 -4.00
C CYS A 231 -16.33 -8.33 -4.82
N ASP A 232 -17.23 -7.80 -5.61
CA ASP A 232 -17.04 -6.50 -6.27
C ASP A 232 -17.19 -5.32 -5.30
N GLY A 233 -16.98 -4.11 -5.81
CA GLY A 233 -17.10 -2.89 -4.99
C GLY A 233 -18.52 -2.64 -4.49
N ALA A 234 -19.54 -2.99 -5.29
CA ALA A 234 -20.94 -2.77 -4.93
C ALA A 234 -21.38 -3.69 -3.79
N ASN A 235 -21.02 -4.98 -3.84
CA ASN A 235 -21.30 -5.94 -2.77
C ASN A 235 -20.53 -5.60 -1.49
N MET A 236 -19.27 -5.13 -1.61
CA MET A 236 -18.50 -4.68 -0.46
C MET A 236 -19.12 -3.42 0.20
N ASP A 237 -19.57 -2.46 -0.60
CA ASP A 237 -20.29 -1.28 -0.11
C ASP A 237 -21.58 -1.65 0.63
N GLN A 238 -22.35 -2.62 0.12
CA GLN A 238 -23.53 -3.15 0.80
C GLN A 238 -23.18 -3.83 2.13
N LEU A 239 -22.10 -4.61 2.19
CA LEU A 239 -21.60 -5.21 3.43
C LEU A 239 -21.27 -4.13 4.46
N ILE A 240 -20.53 -3.10 4.04
CA ILE A 240 -20.13 -2.00 4.94
C ILE A 240 -21.36 -1.27 5.44
N LYS A 241 -22.32 -0.91 4.58
CA LYS A 241 -23.57 -0.24 4.97
C LYS A 241 -24.39 -1.04 5.98
N LYS A 242 -24.54 -2.35 5.74
CA LYS A 242 -25.29 -3.25 6.65
C LYS A 242 -24.54 -3.54 7.95
N GLY A 243 -23.20 -3.61 7.90
CA GLY A 243 -22.34 -3.99 9.02
C GLY A 243 -21.72 -2.81 9.80
N LYS A 244 -21.98 -1.55 9.42
CA LYS A 244 -21.28 -0.35 9.92
C LYS A 244 -21.29 -0.18 11.45
N GLU A 245 -22.32 -0.67 12.13
CA GLU A 245 -22.41 -0.61 13.59
C GLU A 245 -21.43 -1.56 14.28
N HIS A 246 -21.03 -2.63 13.59
CA HIS A 246 -20.09 -3.64 14.06
C HIS A 246 -18.65 -3.34 13.62
N ILE A 247 -18.47 -2.62 12.52
CA ILE A 247 -17.15 -2.22 12.02
C ILE A 247 -16.57 -1.13 12.90
N ARG A 248 -15.44 -1.41 13.53
CA ARG A 248 -14.74 -0.49 14.44
C ARG A 248 -13.74 0.39 13.71
N GLN A 249 -13.15 -0.13 12.65
CA GLN A 249 -12.25 0.59 11.76
C GLN A 249 -12.17 -0.10 10.41
N ILE A 250 -12.05 0.70 9.36
CA ILE A 250 -11.60 0.26 8.04
C ILE A 250 -10.16 0.75 7.84
N GLN A 251 -9.31 -0.08 7.26
CA GLN A 251 -8.07 0.36 6.64
C GLN A 251 -8.22 0.15 5.13
N PHE A 252 -8.09 1.23 4.39
CA PHE A 252 -8.30 1.27 2.96
C PHE A 252 -7.04 1.75 2.24
N THR A 253 -6.65 1.04 1.19
CA THR A 253 -5.64 1.50 0.24
C THR A 253 -6.21 1.47 -1.17
N GLY A 254 -6.24 2.63 -1.83
CA GLY A 254 -6.82 2.78 -3.16
C GLY A 254 -7.08 4.23 -3.56
N SER A 255 -8.09 4.50 -4.39
CA SER A 255 -8.37 5.85 -4.88
C SER A 255 -9.03 6.75 -3.83
N SER A 256 -8.70 8.04 -3.83
CA SER A 256 -9.26 9.05 -2.91
C SER A 256 -10.79 9.14 -2.98
N ALA A 257 -11.38 8.99 -4.17
CA ALA A 257 -12.84 9.02 -4.32
C ALA A 257 -13.54 7.90 -3.53
N VAL A 258 -12.97 6.68 -3.53
CA VAL A 258 -13.48 5.55 -2.74
C VAL A 258 -13.20 5.77 -1.25
N ALA A 259 -12.02 6.26 -0.88
CA ALA A 259 -11.66 6.57 0.50
C ALA A 259 -12.66 7.55 1.14
N GLU A 260 -12.99 8.64 0.45
CA GLU A 260 -13.95 9.64 0.93
C GLU A 260 -15.38 9.10 1.01
N HIS A 261 -15.79 8.25 0.06
CA HIS A 261 -17.07 7.57 0.14
C HIS A 261 -17.14 6.67 1.39
N LEU A 262 -16.14 5.82 1.59
CA LEU A 262 -16.08 4.93 2.76
C LEU A 262 -16.02 5.70 4.09
N ALA A 263 -15.27 6.81 4.13
CA ALA A 263 -15.17 7.65 5.32
C ALA A 263 -16.55 8.18 5.77
N LYS A 264 -17.39 8.57 4.83
CA LYS A 264 -18.78 9.00 5.09
C LYS A 264 -19.64 7.85 5.61
N GLU A 265 -19.57 6.67 4.96
CA GLU A 265 -20.40 5.51 5.33
C GLU A 265 -20.12 5.01 6.75
N VAL A 266 -18.87 5.07 7.21
CA VAL A 266 -18.48 4.58 8.55
C VAL A 266 -18.27 5.69 9.59
N ASN A 267 -18.75 6.91 9.32
CA ASN A 267 -18.63 8.06 10.22
C ASN A 267 -17.17 8.31 10.66
N GLY A 268 -16.25 8.32 9.71
CA GLY A 268 -14.84 8.60 9.93
C GLY A 268 -14.02 7.46 10.57
N LYS A 269 -14.60 6.29 10.85
CA LYS A 269 -13.88 5.12 11.38
C LYS A 269 -13.02 4.47 10.29
N ILE A 270 -12.07 5.22 9.73
CA ILE A 270 -11.24 4.77 8.63
C ILE A 270 -9.81 5.29 8.79
N LYS A 271 -8.86 4.45 8.39
CA LYS A 271 -7.48 4.80 8.11
C LYS A 271 -7.22 4.60 6.63
N ILE A 272 -6.50 5.53 6.01
CA ILE A 272 -6.35 5.58 4.55
C ILE A 272 -4.89 5.71 4.11
N GLU A 273 -4.61 5.05 3.00
CA GLU A 273 -3.52 5.34 2.07
C GLU A 273 -4.18 5.48 0.69
N ASP A 274 -4.57 6.70 0.32
CA ASP A 274 -5.58 6.92 -0.71
C ASP A 274 -5.07 7.56 -1.99
N ALA A 275 -3.86 7.75 -2.18
CA ALA A 275 -3.20 8.17 -3.42
C ALA A 275 -1.83 8.76 -3.13
N GLY A 276 -0.98 8.74 -4.14
CA GLY A 276 0.27 9.45 -4.14
C GLY A 276 0.37 10.29 -5.41
N PHE A 277 0.53 11.59 -5.30
CA PHE A 277 1.10 12.36 -6.39
C PHE A 277 2.54 12.71 -6.00
N ASP A 278 3.41 11.72 -6.19
CA ASP A 278 4.76 11.76 -5.65
C ASP A 278 5.68 12.60 -6.52
N TRP A 279 6.45 13.41 -5.88
CA TRP A 279 7.33 14.35 -6.55
C TRP A 279 8.81 14.10 -6.23
N LYS A 280 9.64 14.42 -7.20
CA LYS A 280 11.09 14.50 -7.02
C LYS A 280 11.58 15.87 -7.45
N ILE A 281 12.41 16.49 -6.62
CA ILE A 281 13.11 17.73 -6.96
C ILE A 281 14.61 17.50 -7.00
N ILE A 282 15.25 17.88 -8.11
CA ILE A 282 16.70 17.82 -8.29
C ILE A 282 17.26 19.22 -8.08
N GLY A 283 18.13 19.38 -7.08
CA GLY A 283 18.74 20.64 -6.68
C GLY A 283 19.82 21.14 -7.67
N PRO A 284 20.42 22.32 -7.40
CA PRO A 284 21.34 22.98 -8.32
C PRO A 284 22.74 22.34 -8.38
N ASP A 285 23.10 21.47 -7.43
CA ASP A 285 24.44 20.93 -7.22
C ASP A 285 24.78 19.77 -8.19
N PHE A 286 24.91 20.10 -9.49
CA PHE A 286 25.28 19.14 -10.51
C PHE A 286 26.75 18.73 -10.46
N LYS A 287 27.01 17.40 -10.63
CA LYS A 287 28.31 16.84 -10.95
C LYS A 287 28.19 15.74 -11.99
N PRO A 288 29.07 15.68 -13.00
CA PRO A 288 28.99 14.68 -14.07
C PRO A 288 28.99 13.23 -13.55
N GLU A 289 29.74 12.92 -12.51
CA GLU A 289 29.84 11.59 -11.92
C GLU A 289 28.54 11.08 -11.26
N TRP A 290 27.57 11.94 -11.02
CA TRP A 290 26.27 11.57 -10.43
C TRP A 290 25.18 11.32 -11.48
N LEU A 291 25.42 11.75 -12.72
CA LEU A 291 24.42 11.79 -13.78
C LEU A 291 23.78 10.42 -14.05
N ASP A 292 24.57 9.39 -14.25
CA ASP A 292 24.07 8.06 -14.60
C ASP A 292 23.21 7.46 -13.46
N TYR A 293 23.65 7.66 -12.20
CA TYR A 293 22.89 7.17 -11.05
C TYR A 293 21.56 7.92 -10.89
N VAL A 294 21.56 9.25 -10.98
CA VAL A 294 20.36 10.07 -10.82
C VAL A 294 19.37 9.80 -11.96
N ALA A 295 19.86 9.67 -13.20
CA ALA A 295 19.03 9.30 -14.34
C ALA A 295 18.38 7.92 -14.17
N TRP A 296 19.16 6.92 -13.75
CA TRP A 296 18.66 5.58 -13.47
C TRP A 296 17.60 5.60 -12.36
N GLN A 297 17.82 6.33 -11.27
CA GLN A 297 16.87 6.42 -10.17
C GLN A 297 15.58 7.15 -10.57
N CYS A 298 15.64 8.15 -11.46
CA CYS A 298 14.46 8.82 -12.00
C CYS A 298 13.65 7.88 -12.92
N ASP A 299 14.32 7.07 -13.74
CA ASP A 299 13.68 6.07 -14.58
C ASP A 299 13.01 4.95 -13.75
N GLU A 300 13.70 4.42 -12.72
CA GLU A 300 13.18 3.39 -11.85
C GLU A 300 11.99 3.88 -11.02
N ASP A 301 12.03 5.09 -10.50
CA ASP A 301 10.93 5.65 -9.70
C ASP A 301 9.68 5.91 -10.55
N ALA A 302 9.83 6.36 -11.78
CA ALA A 302 8.70 6.65 -12.65
C ALA A 302 8.10 5.41 -13.32
N TYR A 303 8.91 4.45 -13.76
CA TYR A 303 8.46 3.42 -14.71
C TYR A 303 8.51 1.98 -14.19
N ASN A 304 9.09 1.74 -13.05
CA ASN A 304 9.11 0.41 -12.43
C ASN A 304 7.67 -0.05 -12.13
N ALA A 305 7.34 -1.32 -12.32
CA ALA A 305 5.98 -1.86 -12.28
C ALA A 305 4.99 -1.11 -13.21
N SER A 306 5.49 -0.59 -14.34
CA SER A 306 4.73 0.27 -15.27
C SER A 306 4.13 1.51 -14.59
N GLY A 307 4.84 2.10 -13.63
CA GLY A 307 4.37 3.26 -12.87
C GLY A 307 3.17 2.99 -11.94
N GLN A 308 2.74 1.73 -11.79
CA GLN A 308 1.59 1.36 -10.96
C GLN A 308 2.00 1.14 -9.50
N LYS A 309 2.66 2.11 -8.93
CA LYS A 309 3.08 2.15 -7.53
C LYS A 309 2.50 3.39 -6.88
N CYS A 310 2.00 3.25 -5.66
CA CYS A 310 1.57 4.40 -4.86
C CYS A 310 2.71 5.42 -4.62
N SER A 311 3.96 4.99 -4.74
CA SER A 311 5.18 5.78 -4.62
C SER A 311 5.86 6.09 -5.95
N ALA A 312 5.18 5.91 -7.10
CA ALA A 312 5.77 6.24 -8.40
C ALA A 312 5.96 7.76 -8.55
N GLN A 313 7.11 8.16 -9.10
CA GLN A 313 7.39 9.55 -9.41
C GLN A 313 6.41 10.06 -10.48
N SER A 314 5.43 10.86 -10.07
CA SER A 314 4.43 11.46 -10.96
C SER A 314 4.90 12.77 -11.59
N ILE A 315 5.72 13.54 -10.86
CA ILE A 315 6.30 14.79 -11.34
C ILE A 315 7.77 14.90 -10.93
N LEU A 316 8.60 15.33 -11.89
CA LEU A 316 10.03 15.56 -11.73
C LEU A 316 10.38 17.03 -11.99
N PHE A 317 10.82 17.74 -10.94
CA PHE A 317 11.37 19.07 -11.06
C PHE A 317 12.88 18.98 -11.28
N VAL A 318 13.36 19.47 -12.42
CA VAL A 318 14.76 19.38 -12.82
C VAL A 318 15.39 20.78 -12.85
N HIS A 319 16.39 21.02 -12.01
CA HIS A 319 17.15 22.25 -12.07
C HIS A 319 17.87 22.40 -13.42
N SER A 320 17.94 23.61 -13.95
CA SER A 320 18.54 23.91 -15.26
C SER A 320 19.97 23.37 -15.42
N ASN A 321 20.76 23.30 -14.33
CA ASN A 321 22.11 22.74 -14.34
C ASN A 321 22.18 21.26 -14.77
N TRP A 322 21.11 20.50 -14.56
CA TRP A 322 21.00 19.07 -14.88
C TRP A 322 20.29 18.79 -16.19
N TYR A 323 19.34 19.66 -16.54
CA TYR A 323 18.28 19.36 -17.50
C TYR A 323 18.81 18.82 -18.84
N ASP A 324 19.75 19.54 -19.46
CA ASP A 324 20.21 19.22 -20.84
C ASP A 324 21.01 17.91 -20.92
N GLN A 325 21.56 17.42 -19.80
CA GLN A 325 22.28 16.15 -19.73
C GLN A 325 21.40 15.02 -19.17
N LEU A 326 20.51 15.32 -18.25
CA LEU A 326 19.69 14.33 -17.57
C LEU A 326 18.56 13.79 -18.44
N ILE A 327 17.86 14.65 -19.19
CA ILE A 327 16.71 14.23 -20.00
C ILE A 327 17.10 13.22 -21.10
N PRO A 328 18.18 13.41 -21.86
CA PRO A 328 18.61 12.39 -22.82
C PRO A 328 18.92 11.03 -22.18
N LYS A 329 19.50 11.02 -20.96
CA LYS A 329 19.79 9.79 -20.22
C LYS A 329 18.53 9.08 -19.76
N ILE A 330 17.55 9.79 -19.18
CA ILE A 330 16.25 9.22 -18.81
C ILE A 330 15.55 8.66 -20.05
N THR A 331 15.60 9.38 -21.18
CA THR A 331 15.01 8.92 -22.46
C THR A 331 15.63 7.60 -22.92
N GLU A 332 16.97 7.49 -22.88
CA GLU A 332 17.67 6.26 -23.20
C GLU A 332 17.22 5.09 -22.31
N LEU A 333 17.14 5.32 -20.99
CA LEU A 333 16.74 4.32 -20.00
C LEU A 333 15.26 3.88 -20.18
N ALA A 334 14.37 4.82 -20.42
CA ALA A 334 12.95 4.55 -20.65
C ALA A 334 12.73 3.71 -21.93
N ASN A 335 13.46 4.01 -23.00
CA ASN A 335 13.35 3.32 -24.30
C ASN A 335 13.85 1.87 -24.27
N ARG A 336 14.67 1.47 -23.30
CA ARG A 336 15.11 0.06 -23.16
C ARG A 336 14.06 -0.84 -22.52
N ARG A 337 13.01 -0.26 -21.90
CA ARG A 337 11.95 -1.03 -21.26
C ARG A 337 11.10 -1.73 -22.31
N ASN A 338 10.75 -2.99 -22.05
CA ASN A 338 10.07 -3.83 -23.03
C ASN A 338 9.09 -4.79 -22.34
N LEU A 339 8.14 -5.27 -23.13
CA LEU A 339 7.12 -6.22 -22.70
C LEU A 339 7.66 -7.64 -22.51
N GLU A 340 8.68 -8.04 -23.26
CA GLU A 340 9.27 -9.39 -23.18
C GLU A 340 9.78 -9.72 -21.77
N ASN A 341 10.47 -8.77 -21.15
CA ASN A 341 11.01 -8.90 -19.79
C ASN A 341 10.07 -8.30 -18.73
N LEU A 342 8.87 -7.85 -19.11
CA LEU A 342 7.90 -7.17 -18.26
C LEU A 342 8.50 -5.99 -17.48
N THR A 343 9.46 -5.29 -18.07
CA THR A 343 9.99 -4.03 -17.54
C THR A 343 9.06 -2.85 -17.83
N VAL A 344 8.13 -3.05 -18.76
CA VAL A 344 6.86 -2.35 -18.95
C VAL A 344 5.79 -3.40 -19.27
N GLY A 345 4.55 -3.19 -18.86
CA GLY A 345 3.45 -4.14 -19.04
C GLY A 345 2.08 -3.45 -19.02
N PRO A 346 0.98 -4.21 -18.91
CA PRO A 346 -0.36 -3.66 -18.92
C PRO A 346 -0.62 -2.73 -17.73
N VAL A 347 -1.36 -1.66 -17.98
CA VAL A 347 -1.91 -0.76 -16.96
C VAL A 347 -3.30 -1.26 -16.57
N LEU A 348 -3.47 -1.73 -15.34
CA LEU A 348 -4.69 -2.45 -14.91
C LEU A 348 -5.85 -1.53 -14.50
N THR A 349 -5.63 -0.22 -14.39
CA THR A 349 -6.62 0.77 -13.94
C THR A 349 -7.19 1.64 -15.05
N TRP A 350 -6.44 1.84 -16.13
CA TRP A 350 -6.75 2.77 -17.19
C TRP A 350 -6.58 2.10 -18.55
N ASN A 351 -7.51 2.28 -19.46
CA ASN A 351 -7.33 1.91 -20.85
C ASN A 351 -6.55 2.99 -21.62
N ASN A 352 -6.16 2.66 -22.86
CA ASN A 352 -5.38 3.56 -23.70
C ASN A 352 -6.09 4.89 -24.00
N ASP A 353 -7.41 4.88 -24.18
CA ASP A 353 -8.15 6.09 -24.53
C ASP A 353 -8.12 7.11 -23.39
N ARG A 354 -8.27 6.64 -22.14
CA ARG A 354 -8.19 7.52 -20.97
C ARG A 354 -6.80 8.07 -20.76
N ILE A 355 -5.76 7.23 -20.93
CA ILE A 355 -4.36 7.66 -20.84
C ILE A 355 -4.08 8.72 -21.90
N LYS A 356 -4.47 8.44 -23.15
CA LYS A 356 -4.28 9.37 -24.27
C LYS A 356 -5.02 10.69 -24.06
N SER A 357 -6.26 10.66 -23.63
CA SER A 357 -7.04 11.89 -23.35
C SER A 357 -6.35 12.79 -22.33
N HIS A 358 -5.74 12.21 -21.28
CA HIS A 358 -5.00 12.98 -20.29
C HIS A 358 -3.73 13.59 -20.89
N ILE A 359 -2.98 12.83 -21.68
CA ILE A 359 -1.76 13.31 -22.35
C ILE A 359 -2.10 14.42 -23.36
N ASP A 360 -3.13 14.22 -24.17
CA ASP A 360 -3.58 15.21 -25.17
C ASP A 360 -3.98 16.54 -24.49
N ALA A 361 -4.71 16.47 -23.35
CA ALA A 361 -5.05 17.67 -22.58
C ALA A 361 -3.81 18.40 -22.02
N LEU A 362 -2.78 17.69 -21.59
CA LEU A 362 -1.52 18.30 -21.17
C LEU A 362 -0.79 18.98 -22.32
N LEU A 363 -0.88 18.42 -23.54
CA LEU A 363 -0.25 18.97 -24.75
C LEU A 363 -0.99 20.21 -25.30
N GLU A 364 -2.24 20.47 -24.89
CA GLU A 364 -2.96 21.72 -25.16
C GLU A 364 -2.39 22.91 -24.38
N ILE A 365 -1.64 22.67 -23.29
CA ILE A 365 -0.98 23.73 -22.53
C ILE A 365 0.14 24.32 -23.38
N GLU A 366 0.11 25.62 -23.66
CA GLU A 366 1.10 26.32 -24.48
C GLU A 366 2.53 26.07 -23.94
N GLY A 367 3.43 25.62 -24.82
CA GLY A 367 4.82 25.30 -24.50
C GLY A 367 5.04 23.87 -23.97
N SER A 368 3.97 23.09 -23.76
CA SER A 368 4.10 21.67 -23.43
C SER A 368 4.54 20.85 -24.65
N LYS A 369 5.30 19.78 -24.39
CA LYS A 369 5.76 18.87 -25.44
C LYS A 369 6.04 17.48 -24.94
N VAL A 370 5.92 16.49 -25.82
CA VAL A 370 6.40 15.12 -25.55
C VAL A 370 7.92 15.14 -25.54
N LEU A 371 8.52 14.60 -24.48
CA LEU A 371 9.97 14.36 -24.41
C LEU A 371 10.33 12.99 -24.97
N PHE A 372 9.53 11.97 -24.64
CA PHE A 372 9.63 10.61 -25.17
C PHE A 372 8.33 9.84 -24.91
N GLY A 373 8.15 8.70 -25.59
CA GLY A 373 6.97 7.85 -25.47
C GLY A 373 5.76 8.40 -26.20
N ASN A 374 4.58 8.38 -25.53
CA ASN A 374 3.27 8.72 -26.09
C ASN A 374 2.81 7.79 -27.22
N GLU A 375 3.28 6.54 -27.20
CA GLU A 375 2.96 5.51 -28.18
C GLU A 375 2.43 4.27 -27.46
N LYS A 376 1.56 3.52 -28.16
CA LYS A 376 1.13 2.20 -27.68
C LYS A 376 2.29 1.19 -27.76
N LEU A 377 2.29 0.21 -26.86
CA LEU A 377 3.11 -0.98 -27.02
C LEU A 377 2.69 -1.71 -28.30
N GLU A 378 3.61 -2.42 -28.92
CA GLU A 378 3.38 -3.14 -30.18
C GLU A 378 3.48 -4.64 -29.96
N ASN A 379 2.90 -5.43 -30.88
CA ASN A 379 3.01 -6.89 -30.92
C ASN A 379 2.60 -7.58 -29.61
N HIS A 380 1.42 -7.23 -29.07
CA HIS A 380 0.89 -7.80 -27.85
C HIS A 380 -0.61 -8.18 -27.96
N GLU A 381 -1.07 -9.01 -27.03
CA GLU A 381 -2.47 -9.43 -26.88
C GLU A 381 -3.15 -8.81 -25.65
N ILE A 382 -2.57 -7.77 -25.03
CA ILE A 382 -3.14 -7.07 -23.87
C ILE A 382 -4.56 -6.61 -24.22
N PRO A 383 -5.60 -7.01 -23.42
CA PRO A 383 -6.97 -6.64 -23.71
C PRO A 383 -7.21 -5.13 -23.66
N GLU A 384 -8.12 -4.63 -24.49
CA GLU A 384 -8.44 -3.19 -24.59
C GLU A 384 -8.95 -2.55 -23.29
N VAL A 385 -9.43 -3.35 -22.35
CA VAL A 385 -9.82 -2.88 -21.01
C VAL A 385 -8.61 -2.36 -20.21
N TYR A 386 -7.40 -2.76 -20.57
CA TYR A 386 -6.15 -2.34 -19.96
C TYR A 386 -5.38 -1.38 -20.86
N GLY A 387 -4.56 -0.54 -20.24
CA GLY A 387 -3.62 0.33 -20.96
C GLY A 387 -2.37 -0.44 -21.39
N SER A 388 -1.82 -0.04 -22.55
CA SER A 388 -0.60 -0.63 -23.13
C SER A 388 0.22 0.48 -23.80
N ILE A 389 0.88 1.31 -22.99
CA ILE A 389 1.68 2.44 -23.48
C ILE A 389 3.16 2.28 -23.14
N LYS A 390 4.00 2.84 -23.99
CA LYS A 390 5.44 2.99 -23.71
C LYS A 390 5.66 3.98 -22.57
N PRO A 391 6.76 3.88 -21.81
CA PRO A 391 7.15 4.91 -20.85
C PRO A 391 7.11 6.28 -21.48
N THR A 392 6.37 7.21 -20.86
CA THR A 392 6.05 8.51 -21.43
C THR A 392 6.42 9.63 -20.48
N ALA A 393 6.99 10.71 -21.00
CA ALA A 393 7.22 11.95 -20.27
C ALA A 393 6.77 13.16 -21.07
N ILE A 394 6.02 14.04 -20.41
CA ILE A 394 5.57 15.33 -20.96
C ILE A 394 6.28 16.45 -20.22
N GLN A 395 6.99 17.30 -20.95
CA GLN A 395 7.46 18.56 -20.39
C GLN A 395 6.30 19.55 -20.35
N VAL A 396 6.10 20.17 -19.18
CA VAL A 396 5.16 21.26 -18.97
C VAL A 396 5.95 22.51 -18.53
N PRO A 397 5.65 23.71 -19.06
CA PRO A 397 6.28 24.94 -18.61
C PRO A 397 5.98 25.23 -17.15
N ILE A 398 6.95 25.79 -16.42
CA ILE A 398 6.77 26.09 -14.99
C ILE A 398 5.67 27.12 -14.74
N GLU A 399 5.45 28.04 -15.68
CA GLU A 399 4.42 29.07 -15.60
C GLU A 399 3.00 28.48 -15.53
N ALA A 400 2.79 27.31 -16.17
CA ALA A 400 1.51 26.62 -16.14
C ALA A 400 1.21 25.97 -14.79
N LEU A 401 2.23 25.73 -13.95
CA LEU A 401 2.08 25.00 -12.69
C LEU A 401 1.15 25.68 -11.67
N LEU A 402 1.06 27.01 -11.68
CA LEU A 402 0.17 27.76 -10.80
C LEU A 402 -1.05 28.37 -11.52
N SER A 403 -1.31 27.92 -12.75
CA SER A 403 -2.46 28.35 -13.55
C SER A 403 -3.72 27.48 -13.27
N GLU A 404 -4.77 27.68 -14.07
CA GLU A 404 -5.97 26.83 -14.13
C GLU A 404 -5.67 25.36 -14.48
N HIS A 405 -4.51 25.07 -15.06
CA HIS A 405 -4.07 23.72 -15.41
C HIS A 405 -3.48 22.94 -14.23
N PHE A 406 -3.36 23.55 -13.04
CA PHE A 406 -2.75 22.88 -11.86
C PHE A 406 -3.32 21.50 -11.60
N VAL A 407 -4.65 21.36 -11.58
CA VAL A 407 -5.30 20.07 -11.30
C VAL A 407 -4.97 19.04 -12.39
N LEU A 408 -4.94 19.43 -13.66
CA LEU A 408 -4.56 18.55 -14.77
C LEU A 408 -3.10 18.08 -14.63
N ILE A 409 -2.18 19.01 -14.35
CA ILE A 409 -0.74 18.73 -14.20
C ILE A 409 -0.47 17.82 -12.99
N THR A 410 -1.25 17.96 -11.92
CA THR A 410 -1.10 17.20 -10.67
C THR A 410 -2.09 16.05 -10.52
N THR A 411 -2.69 15.58 -11.62
CA THR A 411 -3.52 14.37 -11.63
C THR A 411 -2.63 13.14 -11.76
N GLU A 412 -2.75 12.21 -10.83
CA GLU A 412 -2.05 10.92 -10.88
C GLU A 412 -2.58 10.06 -12.04
N LEU A 413 -1.72 9.75 -12.99
CA LEU A 413 -1.98 8.76 -14.02
C LEU A 413 -1.25 7.47 -13.64
N PHE A 414 -1.91 6.60 -12.90
CA PHE A 414 -1.33 5.38 -12.33
C PHE A 414 -0.86 4.41 -13.42
N GLY A 415 0.22 4.77 -14.10
CA GLY A 415 0.78 4.11 -15.30
C GLY A 415 2.19 4.62 -15.61
N PRO A 416 2.84 4.16 -16.69
CA PRO A 416 4.21 4.51 -17.05
C PRO A 416 4.31 5.94 -17.63
N PHE A 417 4.02 6.92 -16.81
CA PHE A 417 3.88 8.32 -17.18
C PHE A 417 4.43 9.24 -16.11
N GLN A 418 5.06 10.34 -16.50
CA GLN A 418 5.43 11.43 -15.62
C GLN A 418 5.38 12.79 -16.32
N VAL A 419 5.19 13.84 -15.52
CA VAL A 419 5.40 15.24 -15.92
C VAL A 419 6.83 15.65 -15.57
N ILE A 420 7.51 16.38 -16.44
CA ILE A 420 8.83 16.94 -16.18
C ILE A 420 8.77 18.46 -16.30
N ILE A 421 9.26 19.16 -15.27
CA ILE A 421 9.33 20.62 -15.23
C ILE A 421 10.76 21.06 -15.02
N LYS A 422 11.27 21.87 -15.97
CA LYS A 422 12.55 22.56 -15.83
C LYS A 422 12.36 23.82 -14.98
N TYR A 423 13.24 24.07 -14.00
CA TYR A 423 13.22 25.25 -13.16
C TYR A 423 14.62 25.84 -12.96
N GLU A 424 14.68 27.12 -12.59
CA GLU A 424 15.88 27.84 -12.16
C GLU A 424 15.77 28.29 -10.70
N ASP A 425 16.84 28.78 -10.09
CA ASP A 425 16.82 29.26 -8.69
C ASP A 425 15.71 30.27 -8.42
N LYS A 426 15.43 31.17 -9.38
CA LYS A 426 14.34 32.17 -9.28
C LYS A 426 12.94 31.56 -9.22
N ASP A 427 12.77 30.37 -9.76
CA ASP A 427 11.49 29.68 -9.92
C ASP A 427 11.16 28.77 -8.72
N LEU A 428 12.11 28.60 -7.79
CA LEU A 428 11.93 27.69 -6.66
C LEU A 428 10.70 28.04 -5.81
N SER A 429 10.35 29.33 -5.72
CA SER A 429 9.14 29.76 -5.01
C SER A 429 7.84 29.26 -5.68
N ILE A 430 7.81 29.15 -7.01
CA ILE A 430 6.69 28.59 -7.77
C ILE A 430 6.56 27.10 -7.45
N VAL A 431 7.68 26.37 -7.48
CA VAL A 431 7.72 24.95 -7.11
C VAL A 431 7.19 24.74 -5.69
N MET A 432 7.71 25.50 -4.72
CA MET A 432 7.27 25.38 -3.32
C MET A 432 5.77 25.68 -3.14
N THR A 433 5.24 26.68 -3.84
CA THR A 433 3.81 27.00 -3.81
C THR A 433 2.98 25.87 -4.41
N ALA A 434 3.46 25.22 -5.46
CA ALA A 434 2.79 24.07 -6.05
C ALA A 434 2.81 22.86 -5.11
N LEU A 435 3.94 22.57 -4.46
CA LEU A 435 4.06 21.48 -3.49
C LEU A 435 3.09 21.65 -2.31
N GLU A 436 2.92 22.89 -1.82
CA GLU A 436 1.95 23.21 -0.77
C GLU A 436 0.49 22.96 -1.19
N LYS A 437 0.18 23.12 -2.48
CA LYS A 437 -1.17 22.91 -3.01
C LYS A 437 -1.50 21.44 -3.26
N ILE A 438 -0.51 20.57 -3.42
CA ILE A 438 -0.71 19.12 -3.62
C ILE A 438 -1.29 18.53 -2.35
N GLN A 439 -2.43 17.85 -2.46
CA GLN A 439 -3.14 17.27 -1.31
C GLN A 439 -2.71 15.84 -0.98
N MET A 440 -2.07 15.16 -1.94
CA MET A 440 -1.67 13.76 -1.83
C MET A 440 -0.19 13.66 -1.45
N ASN A 441 0.10 13.46 -0.17
CA ASN A 441 1.44 13.60 0.41
C ASN A 441 2.02 12.25 0.87
N LEU A 442 2.14 11.28 -0.04
CA LEU A 442 2.69 9.96 0.29
C LEU A 442 4.22 10.01 0.32
N THR A 443 4.88 10.05 -0.83
CA THR A 443 6.34 10.06 -0.88
C THR A 443 6.91 11.28 -1.60
N ALA A 444 8.17 11.57 -1.33
CA ALA A 444 8.91 12.64 -1.98
C ALA A 444 10.42 12.35 -2.03
N ALA A 445 11.11 12.98 -2.97
CA ALA A 445 12.57 12.89 -3.07
C ALA A 445 13.21 14.27 -3.28
N VAL A 446 14.21 14.59 -2.46
CA VAL A 446 15.05 15.79 -2.60
C VAL A 446 16.47 15.36 -2.99
N VAL A 447 16.76 15.42 -4.29
CA VAL A 447 18.05 15.00 -4.87
C VAL A 447 19.04 16.16 -4.85
N SER A 448 19.78 16.27 -3.78
CA SER A 448 20.81 17.27 -3.56
C SER A 448 21.66 16.88 -2.35
N ASN A 449 22.94 17.21 -2.36
CA ASN A 449 23.83 17.16 -1.18
C ASN A 449 24.05 18.54 -0.56
N ASP A 450 23.44 19.58 -1.10
CA ASP A 450 23.41 20.91 -0.47
C ASP A 450 22.43 20.90 0.71
N LEU A 451 22.96 21.00 1.91
CA LEU A 451 22.17 20.97 3.14
C LEU A 451 21.21 22.15 3.27
N GLN A 452 21.58 23.32 2.76
CA GLN A 452 20.70 24.50 2.81
C GLN A 452 19.49 24.33 1.88
N PHE A 453 19.73 23.79 0.67
CA PHE A 453 18.68 23.44 -0.24
C PHE A 453 17.75 22.37 0.36
N GLN A 454 18.32 21.27 0.90
CA GLN A 454 17.54 20.24 1.56
C GLN A 454 16.68 20.80 2.69
N GLN A 455 17.25 21.58 3.61
CA GLN A 455 16.53 22.17 4.74
C GLN A 455 15.38 23.07 4.28
N LYS A 456 15.60 23.85 3.22
CA LYS A 456 14.56 24.72 2.65
C LYS A 456 13.37 23.91 2.12
N ILE A 457 13.62 22.79 1.44
CA ILE A 457 12.53 21.94 0.91
C ILE A 457 11.87 21.15 2.06
N LEU A 458 12.67 20.43 2.85
CA LEU A 458 12.16 19.53 3.90
C LEU A 458 11.39 20.28 5.01
N GLY A 459 11.81 21.50 5.34
CA GLY A 459 11.13 22.31 6.35
C GLY A 459 9.78 22.91 5.90
N ASN A 460 9.48 22.84 4.61
CA ASN A 460 8.27 23.43 4.01
C ASN A 460 7.43 22.42 3.21
N THR A 461 7.62 21.12 3.45
CA THR A 461 6.83 20.03 2.82
C THR A 461 6.40 19.03 3.89
N VAL A 462 5.37 18.23 3.59
CA VAL A 462 4.70 17.37 4.58
C VAL A 462 4.58 15.91 4.17
N ASN A 463 5.23 15.47 3.09
CA ASN A 463 5.13 14.09 2.62
C ASN A 463 5.53 13.09 3.71
N GLY A 464 4.74 12.04 3.86
CA GLY A 464 4.90 11.08 4.95
C GLY A 464 6.21 10.31 4.91
N THR A 465 6.70 9.97 3.71
CA THR A 465 8.01 9.35 3.52
C THR A 465 8.83 10.19 2.56
N THR A 466 9.87 10.85 3.04
CA THR A 466 10.72 11.71 2.22
C THR A 466 12.17 11.25 2.26
N TYR A 467 12.75 11.05 1.09
CA TYR A 467 14.18 10.74 0.93
C TYR A 467 14.94 12.00 0.55
N ALA A 468 16.10 12.21 1.15
CA ALA A 468 16.95 13.37 0.87
C ALA A 468 18.40 12.93 0.65
N GLY A 469 19.12 13.66 -0.21
CA GLY A 469 20.49 13.38 -0.62
C GLY A 469 20.58 12.97 -2.09
N MET A 470 21.80 12.89 -2.61
CA MET A 470 22.03 12.56 -4.04
C MET A 470 21.47 11.19 -4.46
N ARG A 471 21.23 10.29 -3.51
CA ARG A 471 20.64 8.97 -3.75
C ARG A 471 19.14 8.90 -3.44
N ALA A 472 18.49 10.05 -3.25
CA ALA A 472 17.07 10.10 -2.94
C ALA A 472 16.20 9.49 -4.03
N ARG A 473 15.12 8.84 -3.61
CA ARG A 473 14.16 8.11 -4.43
C ARG A 473 12.75 8.31 -3.88
N THR A 474 11.72 8.04 -4.67
CA THR A 474 10.35 8.08 -4.17
C THR A 474 9.90 6.71 -3.66
N THR A 475 10.50 5.63 -4.13
CA THR A 475 10.13 4.26 -3.77
C THR A 475 11.04 3.68 -2.69
N GLY A 476 10.48 2.96 -1.74
CA GLY A 476 11.20 2.32 -0.65
C GLY A 476 10.57 1.00 -0.22
N ALA A 477 11.28 0.29 0.65
CA ALA A 477 10.84 -0.98 1.19
C ALA A 477 10.24 -0.77 2.60
N PRO A 478 8.91 -0.86 2.77
CA PRO A 478 8.23 -0.45 4.02
C PRO A 478 8.63 -1.26 5.25
N GLN A 479 9.25 -2.42 5.11
CA GLN A 479 9.76 -3.17 6.26
C GLN A 479 10.97 -2.51 6.97
N ASN A 480 11.60 -1.50 6.35
CA ASN A 480 12.80 -0.83 6.88
C ASN A 480 12.49 0.50 7.58
N HIS A 481 11.37 1.12 7.25
CA HIS A 481 10.96 2.43 7.76
C HIS A 481 9.45 2.58 7.69
N TRP A 482 8.94 3.59 8.36
CA TRP A 482 7.53 3.96 8.25
C TRP A 482 7.23 4.38 6.81
N PHE A 483 6.15 3.83 6.24
CA PHE A 483 5.66 4.17 4.91
C PHE A 483 4.16 4.45 4.99
N GLY A 484 3.75 5.61 4.53
CA GLY A 484 2.36 6.05 4.54
C GLY A 484 2.26 7.55 4.26
N PRO A 485 1.07 8.06 3.94
CA PRO A 485 0.85 9.49 3.72
C PRO A 485 0.96 10.30 5.01
N SER A 486 1.06 11.61 4.87
CA SER A 486 1.01 12.57 5.97
C SER A 486 0.13 13.76 5.60
N GLY A 487 -0.16 14.62 6.58
CA GLY A 487 -1.03 15.78 6.38
C GLY A 487 -2.52 15.49 6.55
N ASP A 488 -2.95 14.24 6.57
CA ASP A 488 -4.31 13.81 6.88
C ASP A 488 -4.31 13.00 8.20
N PRO A 489 -5.13 13.35 9.21
CA PRO A 489 -5.19 12.60 10.48
C PRO A 489 -5.69 11.17 10.33
N ARG A 490 -6.30 10.81 9.19
CA ARG A 490 -6.73 9.46 8.83
C ARG A 490 -5.60 8.61 8.22
N SER A 491 -4.43 9.18 7.99
CA SER A 491 -3.29 8.50 7.36
C SER A 491 -2.94 7.18 8.05
N ALA A 492 -2.74 6.15 7.25
CA ALA A 492 -2.28 4.84 7.70
C ALA A 492 -0.84 4.61 7.26
N GLY A 493 0.02 4.31 8.21
CA GLY A 493 1.37 3.81 7.92
C GLY A 493 1.43 2.30 7.93
N ILE A 494 2.43 1.74 7.24
CA ILE A 494 2.74 0.30 7.24
C ILE A 494 4.21 0.08 7.55
N GLY A 495 4.58 -1.15 7.88
CA GLY A 495 5.95 -1.67 7.91
C GLY A 495 6.64 -1.64 9.26
N THR A 496 6.43 -0.65 10.09
CA THR A 496 7.12 -0.49 11.39
C THR A 496 6.20 -0.69 12.59
N PRO A 497 6.75 -0.97 13.78
CA PRO A 497 5.97 -1.02 15.02
C PRO A 497 5.11 0.22 15.24
N GLU A 498 5.65 1.41 14.98
CA GLU A 498 4.91 2.67 15.12
C GLU A 498 3.70 2.74 14.16
N ALA A 499 3.91 2.38 12.89
CA ALA A 499 2.85 2.34 11.90
C ALA A 499 1.72 1.37 12.31
N ILE A 500 2.07 0.17 12.77
CA ILE A 500 1.13 -0.85 13.24
C ILE A 500 0.35 -0.34 14.45
N ILE A 501 1.03 0.19 15.45
CA ILE A 501 0.42 0.71 16.67
C ILE A 501 -0.57 1.84 16.34
N ASN A 502 -0.15 2.81 15.52
CA ASN A 502 -0.98 3.97 15.19
C ASN A 502 -2.18 3.63 14.30
N THR A 503 -2.03 2.63 13.44
CA THR A 503 -3.11 2.20 12.54
C THR A 503 -4.13 1.32 13.24
N TRP A 504 -3.68 0.37 14.09
CA TRP A 504 -4.49 -0.75 14.53
C TRP A 504 -4.86 -0.75 16.02
N SER A 505 -4.54 0.31 16.76
CA SER A 505 -4.85 0.38 18.19
C SER A 505 -5.17 1.80 18.66
N GLY A 506 -5.95 1.87 19.74
CA GLY A 506 -6.22 3.09 20.49
C GLY A 506 -5.49 3.10 21.83
N HIS A 507 -5.35 4.28 22.41
CA HIS A 507 -4.89 4.41 23.80
C HIS A 507 -5.97 3.97 24.78
N ARG A 508 -5.57 3.23 25.83
CA ARG A 508 -6.41 2.92 26.99
C ARG A 508 -5.60 3.16 28.25
N GLU A 509 -6.13 3.98 29.15
CA GLU A 509 -5.57 4.20 30.47
C GLU A 509 -6.29 3.32 31.50
N ILE A 510 -5.52 2.66 32.37
CA ILE A 510 -6.05 1.93 33.52
C ILE A 510 -5.37 2.50 34.75
N ILE A 511 -6.16 3.09 35.65
CA ILE A 511 -5.69 3.64 36.91
C ILE A 511 -6.00 2.61 37.99
N HIS A 512 -4.94 2.05 38.57
CA HIS A 512 -5.03 1.23 39.77
C HIS A 512 -5.01 2.16 40.99
N ASP A 513 -6.04 2.15 41.80
CA ASP A 513 -6.14 2.94 43.02
C ASP A 513 -6.51 2.00 44.18
N VAL A 514 -5.48 1.33 44.68
CA VAL A 514 -5.60 0.27 45.69
C VAL A 514 -5.21 0.74 47.11
N GLY A 515 -4.87 2.05 47.22
CA GLY A 515 -4.33 2.61 48.45
C GLY A 515 -5.23 2.38 49.64
N PRO A 516 -4.74 2.51 50.88
CA PRO A 516 -5.59 2.36 52.04
C PRO A 516 -6.60 3.50 52.10
N ILE A 517 -7.85 3.17 52.38
CA ILE A 517 -8.83 4.16 52.87
C ILE A 517 -8.36 4.54 54.27
N LYS A 518 -8.19 5.84 54.52
CA LYS A 518 -7.77 6.32 55.84
C LYS A 518 -8.79 5.90 56.89
N SER A 519 -8.32 5.51 58.09
CA SER A 519 -9.18 5.07 59.18
C SER A 519 -10.11 6.15 59.76
N ASP A 520 -9.74 7.42 59.52
CA ASP A 520 -10.48 8.64 59.90
C ASP A 520 -11.26 9.26 58.73
N TRP A 521 -11.44 8.53 57.59
CA TRP A 521 -12.21 9.01 56.48
C TRP A 521 -13.69 9.05 56.76
N GLU A 522 -14.30 10.19 56.55
CA GLU A 522 -15.74 10.40 56.69
C GLU A 522 -16.35 10.79 55.34
N ILE A 523 -17.65 10.52 55.16
CA ILE A 523 -18.39 10.91 53.98
C ILE A 523 -18.40 12.45 53.88
N PRO A 524 -17.80 13.05 52.81
CA PRO A 524 -17.82 14.50 52.67
C PRO A 524 -19.27 15.02 52.45
N GLU A 525 -19.48 16.29 52.82
CA GLU A 525 -20.74 16.97 52.53
C GLU A 525 -21.00 16.99 50.99
N SER A 526 -22.29 16.88 50.63
CA SER A 526 -22.72 16.97 49.24
C SER A 526 -22.39 18.37 48.68
N GLN A 527 -21.67 18.41 47.53
CA GLN A 527 -21.36 19.64 46.82
C GLN A 527 -22.47 20.04 45.86
#